data_b0daee853eaca400a5dd0e6258b62250
#
_entry.id   b0daee853eaca400a5dd0e6258b62250
#
_cell.length_a   1.000
_cell.length_b   1.000
_cell.length_c   1.000
_cell.angle_alpha   90.00
_cell.angle_beta   90.00
_cell.angle_gamma   90.00
#
_symmetry.space_group_name_H-M   'P 1'
#
loop_
_entity.id
_entity.type
_entity.pdbx_description
1 polymer ?
#
loop_
_entity_poly.entity_id
_entity_poly.type
_entity_poly.pdbx_seq_one_letter_code
_entity_poly.pdbx_strand_id
1 'polypeptide(L)'
;VLLRAADTLRYCVKELESVRIMAGRLRMASLAEDLIPVLQPVMERVFAIAFDTNDTAAWAQTPGTAERVRASHLLLKSLHRLSLHEKGLISSKVQQIESNVAYTFFASTPRQLACVAQRRTEFVGTGHELLPVLTKHMVAYAKLHYAFVSNFRSHIAMWPSWTEVVEWYWGVLCDAAKDGASVALHHDDDDDMVMYPYRWIVLSLRLLHATLDRWQRNRPAGTMFAGASGAQFELQMVDVLLKTYLRLTPTDLERWQAHPEQFAIEEDQGDDELDIRPAASELMRALSRHSFRSGKGAAPEVPNVSDYMWMQFEASAQWPLTLEGVLAREVVYHATGLCRDQLNPVWWYDSDANPDVRMSGAIRDRLIPEAAMDADAIWIVVRRRIVWMVFEWSEYVYGPTRPMTYALLVQLLRQAPGYTDATVQL
;
A
#
# COMPACT_ATOMS: atom_id res chain seq x y z
N VAL A 1 7.90 0.88 37.66
CA VAL A 1 8.57 2.18 37.51
C VAL A 1 8.80 2.48 36.04
N LEU A 2 9.49 1.63 35.29
CA LEU A 2 9.85 1.86 33.88
C LEU A 2 8.63 2.15 32.97
N LEU A 3 7.58 1.35 33.08
CA LEU A 3 6.37 1.53 32.27
C LEU A 3 5.70 2.90 32.54
N ARG A 4 5.60 3.30 33.79
CA ARG A 4 5.04 4.63 34.14
C ARG A 4 5.91 5.77 33.62
N ALA A 5 7.23 5.64 33.72
CA ALA A 5 8.15 6.65 33.18
C ALA A 5 8.03 6.77 31.65
N ALA A 6 7.97 5.65 30.94
CA ALA A 6 7.77 5.61 29.48
C ALA A 6 6.42 6.22 29.07
N ASP A 7 5.34 5.96 29.81
CA ASP A 7 4.03 6.52 29.53
C ASP A 7 3.97 8.02 29.80
N THR A 8 4.57 8.47 30.90
CA THR A 8 4.70 9.91 31.19
C THR A 8 5.48 10.63 30.10
N LEU A 9 6.62 10.10 29.68
CA LEU A 9 7.41 10.65 28.58
C LEU A 9 6.59 10.76 27.30
N ARG A 10 5.91 9.67 26.92
CA ARG A 10 5.04 9.65 25.72
C ARG A 10 3.96 10.72 25.79
N TYR A 11 3.35 10.90 26.94
CA TYR A 11 2.33 11.93 27.15
C TYR A 11 2.91 13.33 26.98
N CYS A 12 4.05 13.62 27.63
CA CYS A 12 4.72 14.92 27.53
C CYS A 12 5.11 15.25 26.07
N VAL A 13 5.69 14.30 25.34
CA VAL A 13 6.05 14.47 23.92
C VAL A 13 4.81 14.73 23.07
N LYS A 14 3.71 14.00 23.30
CA LYS A 14 2.44 14.19 22.59
C LYS A 14 1.84 15.58 22.84
N GLU A 15 1.84 16.04 24.07
CA GLU A 15 1.32 17.36 24.42
C GLU A 15 2.15 18.50 23.80
N LEU A 16 3.47 18.36 23.81
CA LEU A 16 4.36 19.34 23.17
C LEU A 16 4.17 19.37 21.64
N GLU A 17 4.00 18.22 21.02
CA GLU A 17 3.72 18.11 19.57
C GLU A 17 2.39 18.76 19.19
N SER A 18 1.39 18.73 20.09
CA SER A 18 0.08 19.35 19.86
C SER A 18 0.12 20.87 19.74
N VAL A 19 1.19 21.52 20.21
CA VAL A 19 1.39 22.96 20.15
C VAL A 19 1.73 23.38 18.72
N ARG A 20 0.74 23.83 17.96
CA ARG A 20 0.85 24.16 16.52
C ARG A 20 1.57 25.47 16.20
N ILE A 21 1.85 26.32 17.18
CA ILE A 21 2.56 27.59 16.97
C ILE A 21 4.05 27.38 16.70
N MET A 22 4.69 28.35 16.03
CA MET A 22 6.12 28.30 15.66
C MET A 22 7.02 28.02 16.86
N ALA A 23 6.75 28.67 18.01
CA ALA A 23 7.50 28.44 19.24
C ALA A 23 7.44 27.01 19.75
N GLY A 24 6.30 26.32 19.57
CA GLY A 24 6.16 24.88 19.90
C GLY A 24 7.01 24.00 19.00
N ARG A 25 7.04 24.26 17.70
CA ARG A 25 7.88 23.52 16.74
C ARG A 25 9.37 23.66 17.03
N LEU A 26 9.82 24.88 17.37
CA LEU A 26 11.22 25.13 17.74
C LEU A 26 11.59 24.40 19.05
N ARG A 27 10.67 24.37 20.03
CA ARG A 27 10.87 23.62 21.28
C ARG A 27 10.95 22.11 21.03
N MET A 28 10.09 21.56 20.15
CA MET A 28 10.16 20.14 19.77
C MET A 28 11.48 19.78 19.10
N ALA A 29 11.99 20.63 18.22
CA ALA A 29 13.27 20.42 17.57
C ALA A 29 14.44 20.43 18.57
N SER A 30 14.48 21.42 19.51
CA SER A 30 15.48 21.45 20.58
C SER A 30 15.36 20.23 21.49
N LEU A 31 14.14 19.86 21.87
CA LEU A 31 13.91 18.68 22.71
C LEU A 31 14.35 17.39 22.02
N ALA A 32 14.17 17.28 20.70
CA ALA A 32 14.63 16.15 19.91
C ALA A 32 16.16 16.03 19.92
N GLU A 33 16.86 17.15 19.71
CA GLU A 33 18.33 17.22 19.77
C GLU A 33 18.87 16.75 21.14
N ASP A 34 18.20 17.14 22.25
CA ASP A 34 18.62 16.81 23.60
C ASP A 34 18.23 15.37 24.01
N LEU A 35 17.04 14.92 23.66
CA LEU A 35 16.49 13.67 24.18
C LEU A 35 16.80 12.42 23.34
N ILE A 36 16.93 12.52 22.03
CA ILE A 36 17.19 11.33 21.19
C ILE A 36 18.49 10.66 21.60
N PRO A 37 19.63 11.38 21.83
CA PRO A 37 20.89 10.76 22.26
C PRO A 37 20.79 10.01 23.59
N VAL A 38 19.88 10.44 24.45
CA VAL A 38 19.68 9.81 25.78
C VAL A 38 18.70 8.65 25.70
N LEU A 39 17.61 8.81 24.93
CA LEU A 39 16.52 7.84 24.87
C LEU A 39 16.83 6.64 23.98
N GLN A 40 17.62 6.83 22.92
CA GLN A 40 17.98 5.73 22.00
C GLN A 40 18.69 4.58 22.73
N PRO A 41 19.79 4.80 23.48
CA PRO A 41 20.43 3.72 24.23
C PRO A 41 19.51 3.07 25.29
N VAL A 42 18.61 3.88 25.89
CA VAL A 42 17.60 3.36 26.82
C VAL A 42 16.62 2.45 26.09
N MET A 43 16.12 2.87 24.93
CA MET A 43 15.23 2.05 24.09
C MET A 43 15.88 0.74 23.68
N GLU A 44 17.11 0.77 23.18
CA GLU A 44 17.86 -0.43 22.78
C GLU A 44 18.04 -1.40 23.94
N ARG A 45 18.38 -0.89 25.12
CA ARG A 45 18.51 -1.72 26.34
C ARG A 45 17.16 -2.29 26.80
N VAL A 46 16.11 -1.48 26.79
CA VAL A 46 14.76 -1.94 27.15
C VAL A 46 14.25 -2.96 26.15
N PHE A 47 14.50 -2.75 24.85
CA PHE A 47 14.17 -3.70 23.80
C PHE A 47 14.94 -5.02 24.01
N ALA A 48 16.23 -4.96 24.20
CA ALA A 48 17.06 -6.15 24.46
C ALA A 48 16.55 -6.95 25.66
N ILE A 49 16.22 -6.28 26.78
CA ILE A 49 15.66 -6.96 27.98
C ILE A 49 14.23 -7.48 27.71
N ALA A 50 13.44 -6.78 26.88
CA ALA A 50 12.08 -7.20 26.55
C ALA A 50 12.04 -8.44 25.65
N PHE A 51 13.12 -8.67 24.86
CA PHE A 51 13.21 -9.74 23.86
C PHE A 51 14.51 -10.57 24.01
N ASP A 52 14.97 -10.79 25.24
CA ASP A 52 16.30 -11.29 25.59
C ASP A 52 16.53 -12.79 25.38
N THR A 53 15.49 -13.55 25.13
CA THR A 53 15.60 -15.01 24.94
C THR A 53 15.00 -15.46 23.62
N ASN A 54 15.56 -16.51 23.05
CA ASN A 54 15.03 -17.15 21.83
C ASN A 54 13.92 -18.17 22.13
N ASP A 55 13.80 -18.63 23.38
CA ASP A 55 12.73 -19.52 23.83
C ASP A 55 11.47 -18.70 24.12
N THR A 56 10.51 -18.71 23.19
CA THR A 56 9.27 -17.95 23.30
C THR A 56 8.38 -18.42 24.43
N ALA A 57 8.35 -19.71 24.73
CA ALA A 57 7.52 -20.23 25.79
C ALA A 57 8.05 -19.78 27.19
N ALA A 58 9.35 -19.88 27.40
CA ALA A 58 10.00 -19.38 28.63
C ALA A 58 9.89 -17.86 28.73
N TRP A 59 10.05 -17.15 27.59
CA TRP A 59 9.91 -15.70 27.51
C TRP A 59 8.51 -15.23 27.90
N ALA A 60 7.47 -15.86 27.37
CA ALA A 60 6.09 -15.51 27.68
C ALA A 60 5.71 -15.71 29.16
N GLN A 61 6.28 -16.74 29.77
CA GLN A 61 6.05 -17.06 31.20
C GLN A 61 6.89 -16.21 32.16
N THR A 62 7.88 -15.47 31.66
CA THR A 62 8.76 -14.65 32.50
C THR A 62 7.96 -13.49 33.12
N PRO A 63 7.95 -13.33 34.45
CA PRO A 63 7.21 -12.25 35.10
C PRO A 63 7.62 -10.87 34.61
N GLY A 64 6.63 -10.04 34.29
CA GLY A 64 6.84 -8.67 33.83
C GLY A 64 7.18 -8.52 32.33
N THR A 65 7.08 -9.58 31.53
CA THR A 65 7.32 -9.51 30.07
C THR A 65 6.34 -8.56 29.40
N ALA A 66 5.05 -8.63 29.72
CA ALA A 66 4.05 -7.73 29.16
C ALA A 66 4.37 -6.26 29.45
N GLU A 67 4.80 -5.93 30.68
CA GLU A 67 5.19 -4.58 31.05
C GLU A 67 6.44 -4.11 30.30
N ARG A 68 7.44 -4.99 30.11
CA ARG A 68 8.67 -4.66 29.36
C ARG A 68 8.37 -4.40 27.89
N VAL A 69 7.54 -5.24 27.25
CA VAL A 69 7.10 -5.06 25.85
C VAL A 69 6.29 -3.77 25.71
N ARG A 70 5.38 -3.48 26.65
CA ARG A 70 4.63 -2.21 26.66
C ARG A 70 5.54 -1.00 26.84
N ALA A 71 6.53 -1.07 27.72
CA ALA A 71 7.50 0.01 27.92
C ALA A 71 8.34 0.26 26.66
N SER A 72 8.83 -0.80 26.01
CA SER A 72 9.51 -0.73 24.72
C SER A 72 8.63 -0.05 23.65
N HIS A 73 7.37 -0.45 23.55
CA HIS A 73 6.41 0.17 22.61
C HIS A 73 6.18 1.67 22.88
N LEU A 74 6.10 2.09 24.14
CA LEU A 74 5.90 3.51 24.49
C LEU A 74 7.15 4.35 24.21
N LEU A 75 8.35 3.81 24.45
CA LEU A 75 9.62 4.44 24.08
C LEU A 75 9.75 4.58 22.57
N LEU A 76 9.42 3.54 21.79
CA LEU A 76 9.36 3.61 20.33
C LEU A 76 8.47 4.76 19.85
N LYS A 77 7.27 4.91 20.41
CA LYS A 77 6.35 6.00 20.07
C LYS A 77 6.91 7.38 20.41
N SER A 78 7.64 7.51 21.48
CA SER A 78 8.27 8.77 21.89
C SER A 78 9.41 9.14 20.96
N LEU A 79 10.29 8.18 20.67
CA LEU A 79 11.40 8.37 19.73
C LEU A 79 10.90 8.63 18.31
N HIS A 80 9.85 7.94 17.85
CA HIS A 80 9.23 8.21 16.56
C HIS A 80 8.84 9.69 16.42
N ARG A 81 8.13 10.24 17.40
CA ARG A 81 7.69 11.64 17.38
C ARG A 81 8.85 12.61 17.41
N LEU A 82 9.80 12.40 18.30
CA LEU A 82 11.00 13.23 18.42
C LEU A 82 11.82 13.22 17.12
N SER A 83 12.04 12.05 16.53
CA SER A 83 12.85 11.89 15.31
C SER A 83 12.29 12.67 14.10
N LEU A 84 10.97 12.86 14.02
CA LEU A 84 10.36 13.66 12.95
C LEU A 84 10.67 15.16 13.06
N HIS A 85 11.12 15.64 14.21
CA HIS A 85 11.46 17.05 14.47
C HIS A 85 12.97 17.29 14.55
N GLU A 86 13.80 16.26 14.39
CA GLU A 86 15.25 16.39 14.47
C GLU A 86 15.79 17.11 13.22
N LYS A 87 16.47 18.24 13.45
CA LYS A 87 16.94 19.14 12.38
C LYS A 87 18.06 18.53 11.54
N GLY A 88 18.89 17.68 12.14
CA GLY A 88 20.01 17.04 11.45
C GLY A 88 19.53 16.11 10.34
N LEU A 89 18.42 15.39 10.52
CA LEU A 89 17.80 14.59 9.46
C LEU A 89 17.23 15.43 8.33
N ILE A 90 16.74 16.64 8.64
CA ILE A 90 16.13 17.55 7.67
C ILE A 90 17.19 18.26 6.83
N SER A 91 18.33 18.60 7.43
CA SER A 91 19.36 19.47 6.84
C SER A 91 20.65 18.76 6.42
N SER A 92 20.88 17.51 6.86
CA SER A 92 22.15 16.85 6.65
C SER A 92 22.37 16.44 5.19
N LYS A 93 23.58 16.71 4.69
CA LYS A 93 24.08 16.12 3.47
C LYS A 93 24.24 14.62 3.71
N VAL A 94 23.94 13.79 2.70
CA VAL A 94 24.00 12.32 2.75
C VAL A 94 25.30 11.77 3.40
N GLN A 95 26.42 12.44 3.17
CA GLN A 95 27.74 12.04 3.70
C GLN A 95 27.89 12.18 5.23
N GLN A 96 26.96 12.84 5.92
CA GLN A 96 27.01 13.05 7.37
C GLN A 96 25.87 12.32 8.11
N ILE A 97 25.03 11.62 7.38
CA ILE A 97 23.80 11.06 7.98
C ILE A 97 24.11 9.91 8.95
N GLU A 98 25.15 9.13 8.68
CA GLU A 98 25.55 7.98 9.51
C GLU A 98 25.99 8.38 10.93
N SER A 99 26.42 9.60 11.13
CA SER A 99 26.74 10.14 12.45
C SER A 99 25.54 10.75 13.19
N ASN A 100 24.38 10.83 12.51
CA ASN A 100 23.16 11.38 13.11
C ASN A 100 22.47 10.36 13.99
N VAL A 101 22.17 10.74 15.23
CA VAL A 101 21.59 9.84 16.25
C VAL A 101 20.20 9.35 15.86
N ALA A 102 19.38 10.22 15.25
CA ALA A 102 18.05 9.80 14.80
C ALA A 102 18.13 8.79 13.63
N TYR A 103 19.12 8.93 12.75
CA TYR A 103 19.40 7.93 11.73
C TYR A 103 19.88 6.60 12.35
N THR A 104 20.78 6.65 13.32
CA THR A 104 21.25 5.45 14.03
C THR A 104 20.10 4.72 14.72
N PHE A 105 19.16 5.47 15.33
CA PHE A 105 17.93 4.90 15.85
C PHE A 105 17.12 4.23 14.73
N PHE A 106 16.85 4.93 13.62
CA PHE A 106 16.12 4.38 12.49
C PHE A 106 16.77 3.11 11.94
N ALA A 107 18.08 3.09 11.76
CA ALA A 107 18.83 1.95 11.23
C ALA A 107 18.73 0.68 12.12
N SER A 108 18.41 0.82 13.40
CA SER A 108 18.19 -0.31 14.30
C SER A 108 16.77 -0.91 14.19
N THR A 109 15.82 -0.17 13.63
CA THR A 109 14.39 -0.53 13.67
C THR A 109 13.99 -1.71 12.77
N PRO A 110 14.60 -2.00 11.60
CA PRO A 110 14.27 -3.18 10.80
C PRO A 110 14.49 -4.49 11.57
N ARG A 111 15.63 -4.60 12.25
CA ARG A 111 15.95 -5.78 13.08
C ARG A 111 14.99 -5.92 14.26
N GLN A 112 14.64 -4.81 14.92
CA GLN A 112 13.69 -4.82 16.03
C GLN A 112 12.29 -5.22 15.55
N LEU A 113 11.84 -4.69 14.40
CA LEU A 113 10.58 -5.06 13.79
C LEU A 113 10.51 -6.56 13.44
N ALA A 114 11.57 -7.10 12.83
CA ALA A 114 11.64 -8.52 12.49
C ALA A 114 11.50 -9.41 13.75
N CYS A 115 12.16 -9.02 14.85
CA CYS A 115 12.04 -9.72 16.14
C CYS A 115 10.60 -9.66 16.69
N VAL A 116 9.96 -8.50 16.69
CA VAL A 116 8.56 -8.34 17.15
C VAL A 116 7.60 -9.16 16.29
N ALA A 117 7.77 -9.12 14.96
CA ALA A 117 6.94 -9.87 14.03
C ALA A 117 7.08 -11.38 14.25
N GLN A 118 8.30 -11.88 14.41
CA GLN A 118 8.55 -13.29 14.72
C GLN A 118 7.84 -13.71 16.01
N ARG A 119 8.00 -12.93 17.11
CA ARG A 119 7.32 -13.23 18.39
C ARG A 119 5.81 -13.23 18.24
N ARG A 120 5.28 -12.26 17.49
CA ARG A 120 3.84 -12.21 17.23
C ARG A 120 3.34 -13.48 16.54
N THR A 121 4.03 -13.92 15.50
CA THR A 121 3.66 -15.13 14.72
C THR A 121 3.48 -16.37 15.61
N GLU A 122 4.31 -16.53 16.65
CA GLU A 122 4.25 -17.67 17.55
C GLU A 122 2.99 -17.68 18.46
N PHE A 123 2.29 -16.55 18.58
CA PHE A 123 1.07 -16.42 19.40
C PHE A 123 -0.22 -16.29 18.59
N VAL A 124 -0.15 -16.23 17.26
CA VAL A 124 -1.35 -16.16 16.39
C VAL A 124 -2.28 -17.35 16.69
N GLY A 125 -3.56 -17.08 16.87
CA GLY A 125 -4.59 -18.06 17.15
C GLY A 125 -4.55 -18.71 18.54
N THR A 126 -3.64 -18.26 19.42
CA THR A 126 -3.51 -18.85 20.78
C THR A 126 -4.34 -18.13 21.84
N GLY A 127 -4.86 -16.94 21.55
CA GLY A 127 -5.53 -16.07 22.53
C GLY A 127 -4.60 -15.53 23.62
N HIS A 128 -3.27 -15.56 23.42
CA HIS A 128 -2.30 -15.13 24.41
C HIS A 128 -2.33 -13.61 24.66
N GLU A 129 -2.27 -13.16 25.90
CA GLU A 129 -2.38 -11.73 26.30
C GLU A 129 -1.31 -10.80 25.70
N LEU A 130 -0.17 -11.32 25.27
CA LEU A 130 0.89 -10.55 24.62
C LEU A 130 0.57 -10.22 23.17
N LEU A 131 -0.31 -10.96 22.49
CA LEU A 131 -0.58 -10.82 21.08
C LEU A 131 -1.07 -9.41 20.69
N PRO A 132 -2.08 -8.81 21.37
CA PRO A 132 -2.51 -7.45 21.06
C PRO A 132 -1.41 -6.39 21.26
N VAL A 133 -0.50 -6.61 22.22
CA VAL A 133 0.61 -5.68 22.49
C VAL A 133 1.67 -5.78 21.39
N LEU A 134 1.99 -6.99 20.93
CA LEU A 134 2.91 -7.25 19.83
C LEU A 134 2.36 -6.71 18.52
N THR A 135 1.07 -6.90 18.24
CA THR A 135 0.37 -6.31 17.08
C THR A 135 0.50 -4.77 17.07
N LYS A 136 0.19 -4.12 18.21
CA LYS A 136 0.35 -2.66 18.34
C LYS A 136 1.80 -2.20 18.19
N HIS A 137 2.76 -3.00 18.64
CA HIS A 137 4.18 -2.70 18.53
C HIS A 137 4.66 -2.80 17.06
N MET A 138 4.26 -3.86 16.36
CA MET A 138 4.55 -4.05 14.93
C MET A 138 3.97 -2.90 14.08
N VAL A 139 2.70 -2.55 14.30
CA VAL A 139 2.05 -1.42 13.62
C VAL A 139 2.73 -0.09 13.95
N ALA A 140 3.31 0.08 15.14
CA ALA A 140 4.05 1.30 15.49
C ALA A 140 5.34 1.45 14.68
N TYR A 141 6.06 0.37 14.38
CA TYR A 141 7.20 0.38 13.45
C TYR A 141 6.76 0.75 12.03
N ALA A 142 5.67 0.16 11.54
CA ALA A 142 5.16 0.51 10.20
C ALA A 142 4.81 2.00 10.09
N LYS A 143 4.18 2.57 11.12
CA LYS A 143 3.88 4.01 11.19
C LYS A 143 5.15 4.85 11.22
N LEU A 144 6.17 4.43 11.95
CA LEU A 144 7.47 5.10 11.99
C LEU A 144 8.11 5.11 10.60
N HIS A 145 8.23 3.96 9.95
CA HIS A 145 8.85 3.85 8.63
C HIS A 145 8.08 4.65 7.57
N TYR A 146 6.75 4.55 7.56
CA TYR A 146 5.90 5.35 6.67
C TYR A 146 6.04 6.86 6.91
N ALA A 147 6.07 7.29 8.18
CA ALA A 147 6.25 8.69 8.52
C ALA A 147 7.63 9.23 8.08
N PHE A 148 8.67 8.41 8.17
CA PHE A 148 10.00 8.80 7.70
C PHE A 148 10.00 9.01 6.18
N VAL A 149 9.50 8.08 5.38
CA VAL A 149 9.46 8.26 3.91
C VAL A 149 8.58 9.42 3.49
N SER A 150 7.51 9.68 4.22
CA SER A 150 6.58 10.79 3.92
C SER A 150 7.17 12.16 4.24
N ASN A 151 7.96 12.28 5.31
CA ASN A 151 8.51 13.54 5.79
C ASN A 151 9.91 13.86 5.23
N PHE A 152 10.79 12.86 5.07
CA PHE A 152 12.19 13.06 4.65
C PHE A 152 12.43 12.80 3.15
N ARG A 153 11.48 13.08 2.37
CA ARG A 153 11.23 12.94 0.92
C ARG A 153 12.41 12.56 0.00
N SER A 154 13.51 13.31 0.02
CA SER A 154 14.59 13.15 -0.96
C SER A 154 15.81 12.43 -0.43
N HIS A 155 15.95 12.33 0.87
CA HIS A 155 17.16 11.80 1.52
C HIS A 155 17.02 10.32 1.89
N ILE A 156 15.81 9.85 2.20
CA ILE A 156 15.60 8.50 2.72
C ILE A 156 15.97 7.42 1.72
N ALA A 157 15.73 7.64 0.42
CA ALA A 157 16.10 6.69 -0.63
C ALA A 157 17.63 6.50 -0.77
N MET A 158 18.41 7.40 -0.15
CA MET A 158 19.87 7.31 -0.11
C MET A 158 20.39 6.60 1.14
N TRP A 159 19.51 6.27 2.09
CA TRP A 159 19.91 5.59 3.32
C TRP A 159 20.16 4.10 3.05
N PRO A 160 21.33 3.55 3.43
CA PRO A 160 21.61 2.13 3.21
C PRO A 160 20.55 1.21 3.83
N SER A 161 20.09 1.51 5.05
CA SER A 161 19.08 0.74 5.76
C SER A 161 17.68 0.83 5.16
N TRP A 162 17.44 1.78 4.23
CA TRP A 162 16.11 1.93 3.62
C TRP A 162 15.78 0.79 2.65
N THR A 163 16.76 0.31 1.91
CA THR A 163 16.59 -0.84 1.01
C THR A 163 16.15 -2.09 1.80
N GLU A 164 16.79 -2.37 2.94
CA GLU A 164 16.42 -3.48 3.83
C GLU A 164 14.97 -3.35 4.33
N VAL A 165 14.54 -2.13 4.67
CA VAL A 165 13.16 -1.87 5.09
C VAL A 165 12.19 -2.21 3.96
N VAL A 166 12.44 -1.72 2.75
CA VAL A 166 11.56 -1.94 1.58
C VAL A 166 11.50 -3.42 1.21
N GLU A 167 12.64 -4.09 1.14
CA GLU A 167 12.74 -5.52 0.84
C GLU A 167 11.98 -6.36 1.87
N TRP A 168 12.10 -6.01 3.15
CA TRP A 168 11.40 -6.72 4.21
C TRP A 168 9.88 -6.56 4.09
N TYR A 169 9.37 -5.32 3.91
CA TYR A 169 7.94 -5.08 3.74
C TYR A 169 7.38 -5.76 2.49
N TRP A 170 8.13 -5.72 1.40
CA TRP A 170 7.73 -6.39 0.17
C TRP A 170 7.72 -7.92 0.34
N GLY A 171 8.75 -8.50 0.95
CA GLY A 171 8.81 -9.93 1.25
C GLY A 171 7.58 -10.40 2.02
N VAL A 172 7.20 -9.66 3.05
CA VAL A 172 6.01 -9.99 3.85
C VAL A 172 4.71 -9.85 3.06
N LEU A 173 4.57 -8.82 2.21
CA LEU A 173 3.40 -8.71 1.32
C LEU A 173 3.31 -9.89 0.33
N CYS A 174 4.44 -10.35 -0.19
CA CYS A 174 4.48 -11.54 -1.03
C CYS A 174 4.09 -12.82 -0.28
N ASP A 175 4.56 -12.98 0.95
CA ASP A 175 4.22 -14.16 1.76
C ASP A 175 2.75 -14.13 2.18
N ALA A 176 2.24 -12.99 2.56
CA ALA A 176 0.82 -12.76 2.83
C ALA A 176 -0.05 -13.11 1.61
N ALA A 177 0.39 -12.73 0.40
CA ALA A 177 -0.34 -13.04 -0.84
C ALA A 177 -0.35 -14.51 -1.20
N LYS A 178 0.66 -15.30 -0.79
CA LYS A 178 0.71 -16.76 -1.01
C LYS A 178 -0.24 -17.50 -0.09
N ASP A 179 -0.40 -17.01 1.13
CA ASP A 179 -1.21 -17.62 2.17
C ASP A 179 -2.40 -16.71 2.52
N GLY A 180 -3.36 -16.65 1.59
CA GLY A 180 -4.53 -15.78 1.72
C GLY A 180 -5.38 -15.99 2.99
N ALA A 181 -5.27 -17.15 3.65
CA ALA A 181 -5.94 -17.42 4.91
C ALA A 181 -5.26 -16.76 6.13
N SER A 182 -4.00 -16.35 5.98
CA SER A 182 -3.20 -15.73 7.05
C SER A 182 -3.22 -14.20 7.01
N VAL A 183 -4.07 -13.60 6.19
CA VAL A 183 -4.12 -12.14 5.97
C VAL A 183 -5.48 -11.59 6.36
N ALA A 184 -5.50 -10.59 7.22
CA ALA A 184 -6.68 -9.76 7.39
C ALA A 184 -6.85 -8.87 6.14
N LEU A 185 -7.88 -9.11 5.35
CA LEU A 185 -8.20 -8.32 4.15
C LEU A 185 -9.29 -7.28 4.42
N HIS A 186 -9.93 -7.34 5.59
CA HIS A 186 -10.93 -6.38 6.03
C HIS A 186 -10.60 -5.81 7.39
N HIS A 187 -11.08 -4.59 7.65
CA HIS A 187 -10.89 -3.90 8.92
C HIS A 187 -11.50 -4.67 10.10
N ASP A 188 -12.57 -5.41 9.85
CA ASP A 188 -13.32 -6.16 10.87
C ASP A 188 -12.76 -7.58 11.09
N ASP A 189 -11.75 -7.99 10.31
CA ASP A 189 -11.08 -9.26 10.52
C ASP A 189 -10.37 -9.27 11.88
N ASP A 190 -10.40 -10.42 12.54
CA ASP A 190 -9.75 -10.59 13.83
C ASP A 190 -8.23 -10.66 13.66
N ASP A 191 -7.55 -9.53 13.93
CA ASP A 191 -6.10 -9.40 13.87
C ASP A 191 -5.36 -10.45 14.72
N ASP A 192 -6.02 -11.03 15.73
CA ASP A 192 -5.41 -12.02 16.61
C ASP A 192 -5.41 -13.45 15.99
N MET A 193 -6.21 -13.67 14.94
CA MET A 193 -6.28 -14.94 14.23
C MET A 193 -5.42 -15.00 12.96
N VAL A 194 -4.83 -13.89 12.55
CA VAL A 194 -4.08 -13.78 11.30
C VAL A 194 -2.62 -13.40 11.51
N MET A 195 -1.72 -13.90 10.66
CA MET A 195 -0.29 -13.54 10.72
C MET A 195 -0.05 -12.08 10.37
N TYR A 196 -0.84 -11.52 9.46
CA TYR A 196 -0.65 -10.18 8.91
C TYR A 196 -1.88 -9.31 9.18
N PRO A 197 -1.85 -8.48 10.25
CA PRO A 197 -2.96 -7.62 10.62
C PRO A 197 -3.31 -6.62 9.52
N TYR A 198 -4.60 -6.31 9.38
CA TYR A 198 -5.14 -5.43 8.36
C TYR A 198 -4.38 -4.09 8.25
N ARG A 199 -4.29 -3.39 9.37
CA ARG A 199 -3.64 -2.06 9.41
C ARG A 199 -2.15 -2.10 9.05
N TRP A 200 -1.51 -3.23 9.30
CA TRP A 200 -0.12 -3.41 8.95
C TRP A 200 0.06 -3.59 7.43
N ILE A 201 -0.84 -4.35 6.77
CA ILE A 201 -0.87 -4.50 5.30
C ILE A 201 -1.07 -3.13 4.62
N VAL A 202 -2.06 -2.35 5.07
CA VAL A 202 -2.33 -1.01 4.53
C VAL A 202 -1.08 -0.11 4.63
N LEU A 203 -0.44 -0.08 5.80
CA LEU A 203 0.78 0.72 6.00
C LEU A 203 1.95 0.24 5.13
N SER A 204 2.06 -1.07 4.90
CA SER A 204 3.09 -1.66 4.02
C SER A 204 2.92 -1.23 2.57
N LEU A 205 1.70 -1.30 2.04
CA LEU A 205 1.37 -0.84 0.69
C LEU A 205 1.65 0.67 0.52
N ARG A 206 1.25 1.47 1.49
CA ARG A 206 1.49 2.92 1.50
C ARG A 206 2.96 3.29 1.62
N LEU A 207 3.73 2.52 2.39
CA LEU A 207 5.18 2.70 2.50
C LEU A 207 5.84 2.47 1.13
N LEU A 208 5.46 1.39 0.44
CA LEU A 208 5.96 1.10 -0.90
C LEU A 208 5.55 2.18 -1.90
N HIS A 209 4.28 2.62 -1.88
CA HIS A 209 3.81 3.73 -2.70
C HIS A 209 4.63 5.00 -2.47
N ALA A 210 4.78 5.43 -1.21
CA ALA A 210 5.53 6.62 -0.86
C ALA A 210 7.01 6.51 -1.26
N THR A 211 7.59 5.33 -1.17
CA THR A 211 8.96 5.05 -1.60
C THR A 211 9.11 5.22 -3.10
N LEU A 212 8.24 4.60 -3.90
CA LEU A 212 8.27 4.71 -5.37
C LEU A 212 8.05 6.15 -5.85
N ASP A 213 7.08 6.86 -5.29
CA ASP A 213 6.81 8.26 -5.66
C ASP A 213 8.01 9.17 -5.40
N ARG A 214 8.84 8.85 -4.41
CA ARG A 214 10.04 9.61 -4.06
C ARG A 214 11.28 9.21 -4.88
N TRP A 215 11.45 7.93 -5.18
CA TRP A 215 12.57 7.45 -5.98
C TRP A 215 12.56 7.96 -7.42
N GLN A 216 11.44 8.38 -7.95
CA GLN A 216 11.34 8.98 -9.27
C GLN A 216 12.24 10.21 -9.47
N ARG A 217 12.56 10.95 -8.41
CA ARG A 217 13.30 12.20 -8.50
C ARG A 217 14.81 12.06 -8.33
N ASN A 218 15.26 11.06 -7.58
CA ASN A 218 16.69 10.88 -7.27
C ASN A 218 17.03 9.39 -7.29
N ARG A 219 17.30 8.83 -8.47
CA ARG A 219 17.66 7.41 -8.60
C ARG A 219 19.10 7.17 -8.10
N PRO A 220 19.33 6.46 -7.00
CA PRO A 220 20.64 5.90 -6.71
C PRO A 220 20.89 4.73 -7.68
N ALA A 221 22.09 4.66 -8.24
CA ALA A 221 22.53 3.49 -8.96
C ALA A 221 22.56 2.29 -7.99
N GLY A 222 21.94 1.18 -8.36
CA GLY A 222 21.95 -0.05 -7.57
C GLY A 222 20.72 -0.32 -6.70
N THR A 223 19.62 0.40 -6.90
CA THR A 223 18.35 0.09 -6.20
C THR A 223 17.64 -1.11 -6.80
N MET A 224 16.78 -1.77 -6.01
CA MET A 224 15.99 -2.92 -6.43
C MET A 224 15.06 -2.64 -7.65
N PHE A 225 14.79 -1.35 -7.96
CA PHE A 225 14.03 -0.93 -9.14
C PHE A 225 14.91 -0.51 -10.33
N ALA A 226 16.21 -0.83 -10.33
CA ALA A 226 17.11 -0.42 -11.39
C ALA A 226 17.41 -1.56 -12.38
N GLY A 227 17.50 -1.21 -13.68
CA GLY A 227 17.87 -2.15 -14.75
C GLY A 227 16.81 -3.23 -15.03
N ALA A 228 17.23 -4.29 -15.71
CA ALA A 228 16.33 -5.40 -16.10
C ALA A 228 15.78 -6.15 -14.88
N SER A 229 16.56 -6.33 -13.82
CA SER A 229 16.10 -6.93 -12.56
C SER A 229 15.02 -6.08 -11.90
N GLY A 230 15.15 -4.75 -11.96
CA GLY A 230 14.14 -3.83 -11.46
C GLY A 230 12.83 -3.90 -12.23
N ALA A 231 12.88 -3.98 -13.56
CA ALA A 231 11.69 -4.14 -14.38
C ALA A 231 10.96 -5.46 -14.08
N GLN A 232 11.69 -6.56 -13.91
CA GLN A 232 11.10 -7.84 -13.51
C GLN A 232 10.49 -7.78 -12.11
N PHE A 233 11.11 -7.08 -11.20
CA PHE A 233 10.58 -6.84 -9.85
C PHE A 233 9.28 -6.01 -9.90
N GLU A 234 9.21 -4.96 -10.72
CA GLU A 234 7.97 -4.18 -10.93
C GLU A 234 6.82 -5.06 -11.44
N LEU A 235 7.09 -5.95 -12.39
CA LEU A 235 6.08 -6.89 -12.89
C LEU A 235 5.61 -7.89 -11.83
N GLN A 236 6.51 -8.37 -10.98
CA GLN A 236 6.14 -9.20 -9.82
C GLN A 236 5.24 -8.44 -8.85
N MET A 237 5.52 -7.16 -8.61
CA MET A 237 4.65 -6.31 -7.77
C MET A 237 3.26 -6.17 -8.39
N VAL A 238 3.16 -5.91 -9.68
CA VAL A 238 1.88 -5.84 -10.40
C VAL A 238 1.11 -7.16 -10.26
N ASP A 239 1.76 -8.29 -10.45
CA ASP A 239 1.15 -9.62 -10.32
C ASP A 239 0.56 -9.85 -8.93
N VAL A 240 1.29 -9.52 -7.87
CA VAL A 240 0.83 -9.65 -6.48
C VAL A 240 -0.35 -8.72 -6.22
N LEU A 241 -0.30 -7.48 -6.71
CA LEU A 241 -1.40 -6.53 -6.58
C LEU A 241 -2.67 -7.04 -7.28
N LEU A 242 -2.57 -7.51 -8.52
CA LEU A 242 -3.71 -8.02 -9.29
C LEU A 242 -4.32 -9.29 -8.67
N LYS A 243 -3.49 -10.19 -8.15
CA LYS A 243 -3.95 -11.48 -7.63
C LYS A 243 -4.54 -11.39 -6.22
N THR A 244 -4.12 -10.38 -5.43
CA THR A 244 -4.47 -10.33 -4.00
C THR A 244 -5.07 -8.98 -3.59
N TYR A 245 -4.31 -7.89 -3.67
CA TYR A 245 -4.66 -6.65 -2.95
C TYR A 245 -5.64 -5.72 -3.69
N LEU A 246 -5.75 -5.85 -5.02
CA LEU A 246 -6.72 -5.10 -5.83
C LEU A 246 -8.01 -5.88 -6.07
N ARG A 247 -8.01 -7.18 -5.78
CA ARG A 247 -9.13 -8.07 -6.04
C ARG A 247 -10.25 -7.84 -5.04
N LEU A 248 -11.51 -7.90 -5.51
CA LEU A 248 -12.68 -7.92 -4.64
C LEU A 248 -12.70 -9.21 -3.83
N THR A 249 -12.93 -9.06 -2.53
CA THR A 249 -13.03 -10.16 -1.59
C THR A 249 -14.48 -10.66 -1.49
N PRO A 250 -14.73 -11.82 -0.89
CA PRO A 250 -16.10 -12.26 -0.61
C PRO A 250 -16.90 -11.26 0.21
N THR A 251 -16.27 -10.62 1.20
CA THR A 251 -16.91 -9.59 2.05
C THR A 251 -17.24 -8.33 1.25
N ASP A 252 -16.40 -7.92 0.30
CA ASP A 252 -16.72 -6.81 -0.61
C ASP A 252 -17.96 -7.13 -1.45
N LEU A 253 -18.08 -8.37 -1.93
CA LEU A 253 -19.24 -8.81 -2.70
C LEU A 253 -20.53 -8.86 -1.83
N GLU A 254 -20.43 -9.29 -0.58
CA GLU A 254 -21.54 -9.26 0.37
C GLU A 254 -21.96 -7.82 0.68
N ARG A 255 -21.01 -6.91 0.93
CA ARG A 255 -21.28 -5.48 1.14
C ARG A 255 -21.95 -4.85 -0.07
N TRP A 256 -21.45 -5.17 -1.25
CA TRP A 256 -22.06 -4.70 -2.48
C TRP A 256 -23.48 -5.22 -2.66
N GLN A 257 -23.74 -6.50 -2.44
CA GLN A 257 -25.09 -7.07 -2.53
C GLN A 257 -26.05 -6.44 -1.52
N ALA A 258 -25.58 -6.13 -0.31
CA ALA A 258 -26.40 -5.52 0.74
C ALA A 258 -26.66 -4.01 0.47
N HIS A 259 -25.64 -3.26 0.04
CA HIS A 259 -25.68 -1.80 -0.09
C HIS A 259 -24.90 -1.33 -1.32
N PRO A 260 -25.37 -1.60 -2.56
CA PRO A 260 -24.64 -1.35 -3.79
C PRO A 260 -24.29 0.12 -4.03
N GLU A 261 -25.22 1.03 -3.72
CA GLU A 261 -24.98 2.49 -3.88
C GLU A 261 -23.91 2.99 -2.93
N GLN A 262 -24.00 2.59 -1.67
CA GLN A 262 -23.01 3.00 -0.67
C GLN A 262 -21.63 2.46 -1.01
N PHE A 263 -21.54 1.19 -1.43
CA PHE A 263 -20.27 0.59 -1.86
C PHE A 263 -19.66 1.35 -3.03
N ALA A 264 -20.47 1.77 -4.02
CA ALA A 264 -20.00 2.55 -5.17
C ALA A 264 -19.46 3.92 -4.73
N ILE A 265 -20.18 4.63 -3.86
CA ILE A 265 -19.79 5.95 -3.35
C ILE A 265 -18.48 5.86 -2.56
N GLU A 266 -18.35 4.88 -1.67
CA GLU A 266 -17.16 4.67 -0.85
C GLU A 266 -15.93 4.34 -1.74
N GLU A 267 -16.11 3.51 -2.78
CA GLU A 267 -15.03 3.19 -3.72
C GLU A 267 -14.58 4.42 -4.53
N ASP A 268 -15.51 5.28 -4.96
CA ASP A 268 -15.21 6.46 -5.78
C ASP A 268 -14.63 7.62 -4.96
N GLN A 269 -15.11 7.80 -3.73
CA GLN A 269 -14.63 8.88 -2.85
C GLN A 269 -13.21 8.62 -2.34
N GLY A 270 -12.76 7.36 -2.32
CA GLY A 270 -11.41 6.99 -1.88
C GLY A 270 -11.10 7.44 -0.45
N ASP A 271 -12.17 7.75 0.33
CA ASP A 271 -12.08 8.46 1.61
C ASP A 271 -11.48 7.58 2.73
N ASP A 272 -11.44 6.27 2.54
CA ASP A 272 -10.78 5.37 3.47
C ASP A 272 -9.28 5.28 3.16
N GLU A 273 -8.58 6.34 3.58
CA GLU A 273 -7.11 6.32 3.67
C GLU A 273 -6.55 5.07 4.41
N LEU A 274 -7.40 4.21 4.92
CA LEU A 274 -7.03 3.07 5.75
C LEU A 274 -7.37 1.72 5.10
N ASP A 275 -7.91 1.69 3.86
CA ASP A 275 -8.29 0.46 3.20
C ASP A 275 -7.21 -0.11 2.28
N ILE A 276 -7.18 -1.45 2.18
CA ILE A 276 -6.17 -2.19 1.39
C ILE A 276 -6.30 -1.87 -0.09
N ARG A 277 -7.51 -1.94 -0.65
CA ARG A 277 -7.73 -1.75 -2.09
C ARG A 277 -7.37 -0.34 -2.57
N PRO A 278 -7.77 0.76 -1.90
CA PRO A 278 -7.27 2.10 -2.18
C PRO A 278 -5.75 2.23 -2.08
N ALA A 279 -5.14 1.68 -1.01
CA ALA A 279 -3.68 1.71 -0.85
C ALA A 279 -2.95 0.94 -1.97
N ALA A 280 -3.49 -0.20 -2.39
CA ALA A 280 -2.99 -0.99 -3.51
C ALA A 280 -3.17 -0.25 -4.86
N SER A 281 -4.29 0.48 -5.04
CA SER A 281 -4.56 1.29 -6.22
C SER A 281 -3.55 2.43 -6.36
N GLU A 282 -3.22 3.12 -5.27
CA GLU A 282 -2.18 4.15 -5.27
C GLU A 282 -0.79 3.58 -5.58
N LEU A 283 -0.47 2.40 -5.04
CA LEU A 283 0.78 1.71 -5.35
C LEU A 283 0.83 1.31 -6.83
N MET A 284 -0.27 0.81 -7.40
CA MET A 284 -0.37 0.44 -8.82
C MET A 284 -0.15 1.66 -9.73
N ARG A 285 -0.78 2.81 -9.43
CA ARG A 285 -0.54 4.07 -10.14
C ARG A 285 0.93 4.51 -10.05
N ALA A 286 1.56 4.36 -8.89
CA ALA A 286 2.96 4.72 -8.71
C ALA A 286 3.90 3.81 -9.52
N LEU A 287 3.65 2.50 -9.55
CA LEU A 287 4.39 1.53 -10.35
C LEU A 287 4.30 1.85 -11.84
N SER A 288 3.11 2.09 -12.35
CA SER A 288 2.90 2.45 -13.75
C SER A 288 3.65 3.72 -14.12
N ARG A 289 3.58 4.77 -13.29
CA ARG A 289 4.35 6.02 -13.48
C ARG A 289 5.85 5.81 -13.42
N HIS A 290 6.32 4.96 -12.51
CA HIS A 290 7.74 4.66 -12.34
C HIS A 290 8.29 3.92 -13.55
N SER A 291 7.63 2.85 -13.96
CA SER A 291 8.00 2.02 -15.10
C SER A 291 8.02 2.81 -16.42
N PHE A 292 7.02 3.65 -16.65
CA PHE A 292 6.96 4.54 -17.81
C PHE A 292 8.17 5.48 -17.92
N ARG A 293 8.59 6.07 -16.80
CA ARG A 293 9.75 6.97 -16.76
C ARG A 293 11.08 6.22 -16.89
N SER A 294 11.11 4.95 -16.47
CA SER A 294 12.30 4.09 -16.53
C SER A 294 12.56 3.53 -17.92
N GLY A 295 11.51 3.33 -18.71
CA GLY A 295 11.55 2.67 -20.02
C GLY A 295 12.42 3.34 -21.09
N LYS A 296 12.87 4.59 -20.89
CA LYS A 296 13.86 5.24 -21.76
C LYS A 296 15.27 4.66 -21.53
N GLY A 297 15.48 3.40 -21.91
CA GLY A 297 16.76 2.69 -21.78
C GLY A 297 16.64 1.29 -21.17
N ALA A 298 15.41 0.79 -20.95
CA ALA A 298 15.19 -0.59 -20.53
C ALA A 298 15.57 -1.58 -21.65
N ALA A 299 16.06 -2.77 -21.27
CA ALA A 299 16.31 -3.84 -22.20
C ALA A 299 15.02 -4.22 -22.95
N PRO A 300 15.03 -4.39 -24.27
CA PRO A 300 13.83 -4.66 -25.08
C PRO A 300 13.15 -6.00 -24.77
N GLU A 301 13.75 -6.82 -23.91
CA GLU A 301 13.29 -8.17 -23.61
C GLU A 301 12.26 -8.24 -22.47
N VAL A 302 12.13 -7.18 -21.65
CA VAL A 302 11.19 -7.15 -20.52
C VAL A 302 10.13 -6.09 -20.78
N PRO A 303 8.84 -6.44 -20.85
CA PRO A 303 7.78 -5.45 -21.04
C PRO A 303 7.76 -4.48 -19.84
N ASN A 304 7.43 -3.22 -20.09
CA ASN A 304 7.13 -2.28 -19.02
C ASN A 304 5.74 -2.59 -18.42
N VAL A 305 5.40 -1.95 -17.31
CA VAL A 305 4.11 -2.19 -16.61
C VAL A 305 2.91 -1.88 -17.52
N SER A 306 3.01 -0.85 -18.38
CA SER A 306 1.92 -0.50 -19.31
C SER A 306 1.70 -1.58 -20.37
N ASP A 307 2.77 -2.07 -20.99
CA ASP A 307 2.68 -3.17 -21.96
C ASP A 307 2.16 -4.44 -21.31
N TYR A 308 2.62 -4.75 -20.11
CA TYR A 308 2.14 -5.90 -19.34
C TYR A 308 0.64 -5.78 -19.02
N MET A 309 0.17 -4.60 -18.62
CA MET A 309 -1.25 -4.36 -18.36
C MET A 309 -2.10 -4.52 -19.63
N TRP A 310 -1.62 -4.05 -20.79
CA TRP A 310 -2.29 -4.31 -22.06
C TRP A 310 -2.37 -5.81 -22.40
N MET A 311 -1.27 -6.54 -22.19
CA MET A 311 -1.28 -8.00 -22.38
C MET A 311 -2.32 -8.69 -21.48
N GLN A 312 -2.40 -8.29 -20.20
CA GLN A 312 -3.41 -8.83 -19.27
C GLN A 312 -4.83 -8.45 -19.70
N PHE A 313 -5.02 -7.19 -20.11
CA PHE A 313 -6.30 -6.74 -20.64
C PHE A 313 -6.74 -7.58 -21.84
N GLU A 314 -5.90 -7.76 -22.84
CA GLU A 314 -6.21 -8.59 -24.03
C GLU A 314 -6.46 -10.05 -23.67
N ALA A 315 -5.63 -10.65 -22.84
CA ALA A 315 -5.78 -12.03 -22.39
C ALA A 315 -7.10 -12.26 -21.63
N SER A 316 -7.57 -11.29 -20.88
CA SER A 316 -8.79 -11.41 -20.09
C SER A 316 -10.06 -11.63 -20.94
N ALA A 317 -10.02 -11.34 -22.25
CA ALA A 317 -11.13 -11.63 -23.17
C ALA A 317 -11.46 -13.12 -23.26
N GLN A 318 -10.46 -13.98 -23.08
CA GLN A 318 -10.59 -15.44 -23.20
C GLN A 318 -10.86 -16.13 -21.85
N TRP A 319 -10.93 -15.39 -20.76
CA TRP A 319 -11.14 -15.99 -19.45
C TRP A 319 -12.59 -16.45 -19.29
N PRO A 320 -12.81 -17.58 -18.57
CA PRO A 320 -14.15 -18.14 -18.40
C PRO A 320 -15.06 -17.20 -17.60
N LEU A 321 -16.37 -17.34 -17.79
CA LEU A 321 -17.39 -16.60 -17.04
C LEU A 321 -17.70 -17.25 -15.67
N THR A 322 -16.72 -17.89 -15.06
CA THR A 322 -16.80 -18.36 -13.68
C THR A 322 -16.59 -17.21 -12.72
N LEU A 323 -17.01 -17.35 -11.47
CA LEU A 323 -16.76 -16.33 -10.42
C LEU A 323 -15.28 -15.88 -10.41
N GLU A 324 -14.36 -16.83 -10.43
CA GLU A 324 -12.91 -16.56 -10.47
C GLU A 324 -12.52 -15.74 -11.69
N GLY A 325 -12.96 -16.11 -12.89
CA GLY A 325 -12.65 -15.40 -14.12
C GLY A 325 -13.29 -14.02 -14.22
N VAL A 326 -14.49 -13.85 -13.65
CA VAL A 326 -15.19 -12.56 -13.55
C VAL A 326 -14.43 -11.60 -12.62
N LEU A 327 -14.04 -12.06 -11.43
CA LEU A 327 -13.25 -11.24 -10.48
C LEU A 327 -11.86 -10.92 -11.01
N ALA A 328 -11.20 -11.87 -11.69
CA ALA A 328 -9.92 -11.63 -12.34
C ALA A 328 -10.05 -10.58 -13.48
N ARG A 329 -11.15 -10.60 -14.24
CA ARG A 329 -11.42 -9.61 -15.29
C ARG A 329 -11.71 -8.21 -14.69
N GLU A 330 -12.50 -8.16 -13.64
CA GLU A 330 -12.80 -6.91 -12.92
C GLU A 330 -11.52 -6.21 -12.47
N VAL A 331 -10.61 -6.93 -11.81
CA VAL A 331 -9.38 -6.34 -11.29
C VAL A 331 -8.44 -5.88 -12.40
N VAL A 332 -8.39 -6.59 -13.55
CA VAL A 332 -7.59 -6.15 -14.70
C VAL A 332 -8.17 -4.87 -15.29
N TYR A 333 -9.49 -4.76 -15.40
CA TYR A 333 -10.14 -3.53 -15.88
C TYR A 333 -9.93 -2.38 -14.91
N HIS A 334 -10.02 -2.63 -13.60
CA HIS A 334 -9.70 -1.64 -12.59
C HIS A 334 -8.27 -1.14 -12.73
N ALA A 335 -7.28 -2.04 -12.74
CA ALA A 335 -5.87 -1.68 -12.87
C ALA A 335 -5.55 -0.97 -14.20
N THR A 336 -6.19 -1.37 -15.31
CA THR A 336 -6.03 -0.70 -16.60
C THR A 336 -6.55 0.73 -16.55
N GLY A 337 -7.70 0.97 -15.93
CA GLY A 337 -8.21 2.33 -15.72
C GLY A 337 -7.29 3.17 -14.82
N LEU A 338 -6.76 2.59 -13.74
CA LEU A 338 -5.80 3.28 -12.85
C LEU A 338 -4.52 3.71 -13.56
N CYS A 339 -4.10 2.98 -14.59
CA CYS A 339 -2.87 3.25 -15.36
C CYS A 339 -3.12 4.12 -16.60
N ARG A 340 -4.28 4.72 -16.74
CA ARG A 340 -4.71 5.51 -17.91
C ARG A 340 -3.63 6.44 -18.45
N ASP A 341 -3.08 7.31 -17.60
CA ASP A 341 -2.11 8.34 -17.98
C ASP A 341 -0.80 7.77 -18.58
N GLN A 342 -0.47 6.53 -18.25
CA GLN A 342 0.75 5.85 -18.71
C GLN A 342 0.46 4.90 -19.86
N LEU A 343 -0.76 4.40 -19.96
CA LEU A 343 -1.22 3.59 -21.09
C LEU A 343 -1.52 4.47 -22.32
N ASN A 344 -1.72 5.77 -22.09
CA ASN A 344 -1.88 6.78 -23.11
C ASN A 344 -0.71 7.78 -23.11
N PRO A 345 0.42 7.47 -23.70
CA PRO A 345 1.47 8.45 -23.85
C PRO A 345 1.14 9.37 -25.03
N VAL A 346 0.63 10.56 -24.75
CA VAL A 346 0.55 11.68 -25.70
C VAL A 346 1.89 11.97 -26.42
N TRP A 347 2.96 11.29 -25.98
CA TRP A 347 4.35 11.45 -26.40
C TRP A 347 4.88 10.36 -27.35
N TRP A 348 4.09 9.33 -27.67
CA TRP A 348 4.50 8.28 -28.62
C TRP A 348 4.10 8.72 -30.05
N TYR A 349 4.91 9.55 -30.64
CA TYR A 349 4.82 9.92 -32.07
C TYR A 349 5.35 8.79 -32.97
N ASP A 350 5.15 7.54 -32.64
CA ASP A 350 5.44 6.47 -33.58
C ASP A 350 4.13 6.05 -34.26
N SER A 351 4.07 6.31 -35.57
CA SER A 351 2.87 6.39 -36.37
C SER A 351 2.09 5.09 -36.57
N ASP A 352 2.61 3.93 -36.13
CA ASP A 352 1.99 2.63 -36.38
C ASP A 352 1.25 2.02 -35.18
N ALA A 353 1.45 2.56 -33.99
CA ALA A 353 0.72 2.16 -32.78
C ALA A 353 0.07 3.38 -32.12
N ASN A 354 -0.90 4.01 -32.81
CA ASN A 354 -1.66 5.11 -32.23
C ASN A 354 -2.51 4.57 -31.06
N PRO A 355 -2.17 4.91 -29.78
CA PRO A 355 -2.91 4.43 -28.60
C PRO A 355 -4.37 4.87 -28.63
N ASP A 356 -4.68 5.99 -29.28
CA ASP A 356 -6.04 6.49 -29.49
C ASP A 356 -6.89 5.45 -30.22
N VAL A 357 -6.35 4.84 -31.29
CA VAL A 357 -7.05 3.81 -32.06
C VAL A 357 -7.22 2.53 -31.23
N ARG A 358 -6.20 2.16 -30.46
CA ARG A 358 -6.20 0.92 -29.67
C ARG A 358 -7.27 0.97 -28.58
N MET A 359 -7.31 2.04 -27.76
CA MET A 359 -8.33 2.16 -26.70
C MET A 359 -9.72 2.42 -27.27
N SER A 360 -9.87 3.28 -28.25
CA SER A 360 -11.17 3.50 -28.91
C SER A 360 -11.71 2.20 -29.55
N GLY A 361 -10.82 1.39 -30.16
CA GLY A 361 -11.15 0.08 -30.65
C GLY A 361 -11.57 -0.88 -29.52
N ALA A 362 -10.82 -0.93 -28.41
CA ALA A 362 -11.14 -1.77 -27.26
C ALA A 362 -12.50 -1.38 -26.64
N ILE A 363 -12.80 -0.09 -26.53
CA ILE A 363 -14.11 0.37 -26.05
C ILE A 363 -15.21 -0.11 -26.98
N ARG A 364 -15.08 0.12 -28.30
CA ARG A 364 -16.09 -0.21 -29.30
C ARG A 364 -16.32 -1.70 -29.46
N ASP A 365 -15.22 -2.46 -29.63
CA ASP A 365 -15.27 -3.82 -30.13
C ASP A 365 -15.35 -4.85 -28.97
N ARG A 366 -15.05 -4.40 -27.74
CA ARG A 366 -15.03 -5.27 -26.56
C ARG A 366 -15.85 -4.74 -25.39
N LEU A 367 -15.51 -3.58 -24.81
CA LEU A 367 -16.11 -3.11 -23.56
C LEU A 367 -17.62 -2.86 -23.71
N ILE A 368 -18.06 -2.21 -24.80
CA ILE A 368 -19.49 -1.96 -25.05
C ILE A 368 -20.27 -3.28 -25.21
N PRO A 369 -19.84 -4.25 -26.05
CA PRO A 369 -20.51 -5.55 -26.13
C PRO A 369 -20.51 -6.31 -24.80
N GLU A 370 -19.43 -6.31 -24.05
CA GLU A 370 -19.36 -7.00 -22.75
C GLU A 370 -20.29 -6.36 -21.71
N ALA A 371 -20.39 -5.03 -21.68
CA ALA A 371 -21.31 -4.33 -20.78
C ALA A 371 -22.78 -4.56 -21.13
N ALA A 372 -23.07 -4.80 -22.43
CA ALA A 372 -24.42 -5.09 -22.92
C ALA A 372 -24.83 -6.57 -22.74
N MET A 373 -23.89 -7.46 -22.35
CA MET A 373 -24.21 -8.89 -22.19
C MET A 373 -25.29 -9.10 -21.13
N ASP A 374 -26.27 -9.93 -21.47
CA ASP A 374 -27.23 -10.49 -20.53
C ASP A 374 -26.59 -11.74 -19.88
N ALA A 375 -25.92 -11.51 -18.76
CA ALA A 375 -25.17 -12.55 -18.04
C ALA A 375 -25.66 -12.63 -16.59
N ASP A 376 -25.16 -13.65 -15.88
CA ASP A 376 -25.51 -13.91 -14.47
C ASP A 376 -25.26 -12.68 -13.57
N ALA A 377 -25.95 -12.65 -12.42
CA ALA A 377 -25.89 -11.54 -11.47
C ALA A 377 -24.46 -11.12 -11.09
N ILE A 378 -23.51 -12.06 -11.06
CA ILE A 378 -22.10 -11.75 -10.77
C ILE A 378 -21.44 -10.86 -11.85
N TRP A 379 -21.94 -10.88 -13.10
CA TRP A 379 -21.42 -10.06 -14.20
C TRP A 379 -21.66 -8.57 -14.00
N ILE A 380 -22.58 -8.18 -13.15
CA ILE A 380 -22.83 -6.79 -12.76
C ILE A 380 -21.54 -6.09 -12.29
N VAL A 381 -20.66 -6.84 -11.60
CA VAL A 381 -19.35 -6.37 -11.12
C VAL A 381 -18.48 -5.87 -12.25
N VAL A 382 -18.38 -6.68 -13.33
CA VAL A 382 -17.60 -6.33 -14.54
C VAL A 382 -18.29 -5.20 -15.30
N ARG A 383 -19.62 -5.26 -15.44
CA ARG A 383 -20.41 -4.20 -16.11
C ARG A 383 -20.17 -2.84 -15.47
N ARG A 384 -20.27 -2.74 -14.15
CA ARG A 384 -19.94 -1.51 -13.43
C ARG A 384 -18.52 -1.04 -13.72
N ARG A 385 -17.54 -1.95 -13.64
CA ARG A 385 -16.14 -1.62 -13.90
C ARG A 385 -15.91 -1.16 -15.34
N ILE A 386 -16.62 -1.72 -16.31
CA ILE A 386 -16.58 -1.26 -17.70
C ILE A 386 -17.11 0.18 -17.82
N VAL A 387 -18.25 0.51 -17.19
CA VAL A 387 -18.81 1.86 -17.22
C VAL A 387 -17.84 2.86 -16.62
N TRP A 388 -17.27 2.55 -15.45
CA TRP A 388 -16.24 3.36 -14.82
C TRP A 388 -15.01 3.52 -15.73
N MET A 389 -14.55 2.44 -16.37
CA MET A 389 -13.39 2.48 -17.27
C MET A 389 -13.68 3.33 -18.51
N VAL A 390 -14.88 3.24 -19.09
CA VAL A 390 -15.32 4.09 -20.22
C VAL A 390 -15.36 5.58 -19.79
N PHE A 391 -15.75 5.87 -18.55
CA PHE A 391 -15.69 7.23 -18.00
C PHE A 391 -14.24 7.71 -17.86
N GLU A 392 -13.36 6.92 -17.26
CA GLU A 392 -11.93 7.23 -17.14
C GLU A 392 -11.27 7.49 -18.50
N TRP A 393 -11.71 6.77 -19.55
CA TRP A 393 -11.20 6.87 -20.93
C TRP A 393 -12.12 7.66 -21.86
N SER A 394 -12.94 8.57 -21.32
CA SER A 394 -13.97 9.30 -22.08
C SER A 394 -13.40 10.13 -23.23
N GLU A 395 -12.17 10.60 -23.17
CA GLU A 395 -11.49 11.31 -24.26
C GLU A 395 -11.27 10.44 -25.50
N TYR A 396 -11.29 9.11 -25.37
CA TYR A 396 -11.20 8.15 -26.50
C TYR A 396 -12.55 7.72 -27.04
N VAL A 397 -13.64 8.23 -26.46
CA VAL A 397 -15.01 8.01 -26.93
C VAL A 397 -15.34 9.02 -28.01
N TYR A 398 -14.81 8.80 -29.22
CA TYR A 398 -15.03 9.68 -30.37
C TYR A 398 -15.49 8.89 -31.62
N GLY A 399 -15.81 9.60 -32.73
CA GLY A 399 -16.23 9.00 -33.97
C GLY A 399 -17.38 8.00 -33.80
N PRO A 400 -17.29 6.79 -34.38
CA PRO A 400 -18.34 5.77 -34.30
C PRO A 400 -18.52 5.20 -32.89
N THR A 401 -17.52 5.29 -32.01
CA THR A 401 -17.60 4.79 -30.62
C THR A 401 -18.57 5.62 -29.78
N ARG A 402 -18.67 6.95 -30.01
CA ARG A 402 -19.54 7.86 -29.24
C ARG A 402 -21.02 7.48 -29.27
N PRO A 403 -21.69 7.30 -30.42
CA PRO A 403 -23.10 6.95 -30.45
C PRO A 403 -23.34 5.55 -29.84
N MET A 404 -22.42 4.61 -29.97
CA MET A 404 -22.52 3.28 -29.36
C MET A 404 -22.45 3.38 -27.82
N THR A 405 -21.54 4.18 -27.29
CA THR A 405 -21.43 4.42 -25.84
C THR A 405 -22.71 5.06 -25.31
N TYR A 406 -23.25 6.08 -25.96
CA TYR A 406 -24.50 6.69 -25.53
C TYR A 406 -25.69 5.73 -25.62
N ALA A 407 -25.74 4.88 -26.64
CA ALA A 407 -26.79 3.87 -26.75
C ALA A 407 -26.70 2.85 -25.58
N LEU A 408 -25.50 2.41 -25.23
CA LEU A 408 -25.26 1.56 -24.06
C LEU A 408 -25.73 2.25 -22.76
N LEU A 409 -25.28 3.47 -22.51
CA LEU A 409 -25.67 4.21 -21.29
C LEU A 409 -27.18 4.39 -21.20
N VAL A 410 -27.86 4.75 -22.30
CA VAL A 410 -29.33 4.85 -22.35
C VAL A 410 -30.00 3.49 -22.09
N GLN A 411 -29.43 2.40 -22.62
CA GLN A 411 -29.92 1.05 -22.36
C GLN A 411 -29.82 0.71 -20.85
N LEU A 412 -28.66 0.95 -20.24
CA LEU A 412 -28.41 0.66 -18.83
C LEU A 412 -29.33 1.51 -17.89
N LEU A 413 -29.55 2.79 -18.21
CA LEU A 413 -30.46 3.66 -17.49
C LEU A 413 -31.94 3.25 -17.63
N ARG A 414 -32.32 2.56 -18.73
CA ARG A 414 -33.70 2.11 -18.97
C ARG A 414 -33.99 0.69 -18.47
N GLN A 415 -32.98 -0.05 -18.02
CA GLN A 415 -33.17 -1.39 -17.48
C GLN A 415 -34.14 -1.34 -16.30
N ALA A 416 -35.15 -2.18 -16.36
CA ALA A 416 -36.43 -2.07 -15.66
C ALA A 416 -36.32 -2.11 -14.13
N PRO A 417 -37.32 -1.52 -13.40
CA PRO A 417 -37.46 -1.59 -11.95
C PRO A 417 -37.64 -3.05 -11.51
N GLY A 418 -36.64 -3.64 -10.93
CA GLY A 418 -36.52 -5.03 -10.49
C GLY A 418 -35.08 -5.52 -10.61
N TYR A 419 -34.32 -4.96 -11.52
CA TYR A 419 -32.87 -5.01 -11.56
C TYR A 419 -32.35 -3.62 -11.22
N THR A 420 -32.24 -3.35 -9.94
CA THR A 420 -31.58 -2.12 -9.48
C THR A 420 -30.08 -2.27 -9.67
N ASP A 421 -29.64 -2.12 -10.91
CA ASP A 421 -28.26 -1.90 -11.22
C ASP A 421 -27.89 -0.43 -10.92
N ALA A 422 -28.32 0.02 -9.72
CA ALA A 422 -28.15 1.37 -9.23
C ALA A 422 -26.67 1.76 -9.27
N THR A 423 -25.76 0.78 -9.07
CA THR A 423 -24.31 0.98 -9.16
C THR A 423 -23.78 1.26 -10.56
N VAL A 424 -24.55 0.93 -11.60
CA VAL A 424 -24.22 1.27 -12.99
C VAL A 424 -24.84 2.61 -13.37
N GLN A 425 -25.90 3.03 -12.66
CA GLN A 425 -26.60 4.29 -12.89
C GLN A 425 -25.96 5.47 -12.18
N LEU A 426 -25.19 5.25 -11.13
CA LEU A 426 -24.35 6.25 -10.44
C LEU A 426 -23.02 6.43 -11.15
#